data_283b2740f662cdb17763c16fcd7f2693
#
_entry.id   283b2740f662cdb17763c16fcd7f2693
#
_cell.length_a   1.000
_cell.length_b   1.000
_cell.length_c   1.000
_cell.angle_alpha   90.00
_cell.angle_beta   90.00
_cell.angle_gamma   90.00
#
_symmetry.space_group_name_H-M   'P 1'
#
loop_
_entity.id
_entity.type
_entity.pdbx_description
1 polymer ?
#
loop_
_entity_poly.entity_id
_entity_poly.type
_entity_poly.pdbx_seq_one_letter_code
_entity_poly.pdbx_strand_id
1 'polypeptide(L)'
;MDTPLKIYTDGGCSGNPGPGGWAYIMVLDTFQGNKIAAREMGSEKATTNNRMELTAVISALRALKTLVNFPRKAAVFTDSQYVQKGITEWISNWKRNSWRTSDKKPVKNQDLWMELDSLTGEFQLKWEWVKGHSGIEYNELCDRMTQEAIALVR
;
A
#
# COMPACT_ATOMS: atom_id res chain seq x y z
N MET A 1 -16.75 10.86 13.25
CA MET A 1 -16.15 10.11 12.14
C MET A 1 -14.94 10.82 11.64
N ASP A 2 -13.81 10.29 12.02
CA ASP A 2 -12.56 11.00 11.76
C ASP A 2 -11.97 10.68 10.40
N THR A 3 -12.27 9.52 9.82
CA THR A 3 -11.70 9.11 8.54
C THR A 3 -12.76 8.42 7.69
N PRO A 4 -13.51 9.22 6.88
CA PRO A 4 -14.54 8.63 6.05
C PRO A 4 -14.01 7.78 4.89
N LEU A 5 -12.71 7.92 4.57
CA LEU A 5 -12.06 7.12 3.52
C LEU A 5 -11.12 6.10 4.14
N LYS A 6 -11.33 4.85 3.79
CA LYS A 6 -10.46 3.75 4.19
C LYS A 6 -9.85 3.13 2.95
N ILE A 7 -8.55 2.87 2.98
CA ILE A 7 -7.81 2.29 1.88
C ILE A 7 -7.22 0.97 2.34
N TYR A 8 -7.61 -0.11 1.69
CA TYR A 8 -7.08 -1.45 1.96
C TYR A 8 -6.08 -1.79 0.88
N THR A 9 -4.92 -2.32 1.25
CA THR A 9 -3.84 -2.64 0.31
C THR A 9 -3.30 -4.02 0.59
N ASP A 10 -2.81 -4.68 -0.47
CA ASP A 10 -2.18 -5.99 -0.35
C ASP A 10 -1.21 -6.19 -1.51
N GLY A 11 -0.18 -6.98 -1.27
CA GLY A 11 0.79 -7.32 -2.30
C GLY A 11 1.42 -8.65 -1.98
N GLY A 12 1.84 -9.36 -3.01
CA GLY A 12 2.43 -10.68 -2.83
C GLY A 12 3.19 -11.14 -4.04
N CYS A 13 3.82 -12.29 -3.89
CA CYS A 13 4.70 -12.84 -4.90
C CYS A 13 4.65 -14.36 -4.84
N SER A 14 4.64 -15.01 -6.01
CA SER A 14 4.73 -16.46 -6.09
C SER A 14 6.21 -16.80 -6.25
N GLY A 15 6.85 -17.26 -5.15
CA GLY A 15 8.29 -17.26 -5.07
C GLY A 15 8.78 -15.85 -4.75
N ASN A 16 9.95 -15.71 -4.21
CA ASN A 16 10.44 -14.39 -3.78
C ASN A 16 11.96 -14.31 -4.02
N PRO A 17 12.41 -13.81 -5.22
CA PRO A 17 11.60 -13.14 -6.25
C PRO A 17 10.80 -14.09 -7.14
N GLY A 18 9.83 -13.52 -7.86
CA GLY A 18 9.00 -14.24 -8.79
C GLY A 18 7.85 -13.40 -9.30
N PRO A 19 6.87 -14.03 -9.96
CA PRO A 19 5.66 -13.32 -10.39
C PRO A 19 4.92 -12.73 -9.21
N GLY A 20 4.52 -11.49 -9.29
CA GLY A 20 3.87 -10.81 -8.19
C GLY A 20 2.63 -10.04 -8.60
N GLY A 21 1.88 -9.63 -7.58
CA GLY A 21 0.68 -8.85 -7.77
C GLY A 21 0.44 -7.92 -6.59
N TRP A 22 -0.40 -6.93 -6.84
CA TRP A 22 -0.80 -5.96 -5.82
C TRP A 22 -2.25 -5.56 -6.06
N ALA A 23 -2.87 -5.05 -5.01
CA ALA A 23 -4.25 -4.59 -5.10
C ALA A 23 -4.52 -3.52 -4.06
N TYR A 24 -5.49 -2.64 -4.35
CA TYR A 24 -6.03 -1.74 -3.34
C TYR A 24 -7.54 -1.62 -3.53
N ILE A 25 -8.22 -1.26 -2.43
CA ILE A 25 -9.66 -1.00 -2.42
C ILE A 25 -9.87 0.27 -1.59
N MET A 26 -10.53 1.26 -2.16
CA MET A 26 -10.93 2.47 -1.44
C MET A 26 -12.39 2.35 -1.06
N VAL A 27 -12.68 2.52 0.22
CA VAL A 27 -14.03 2.40 0.76
C VAL A 27 -14.43 3.72 1.40
N LEU A 28 -15.53 4.29 0.93
CA LEU A 28 -16.11 5.49 1.56
C LEU A 28 -17.17 5.05 2.57
N ASP A 29 -17.10 5.67 3.74
CA ASP A 29 -18.08 5.47 4.77
C ASP A 29 -19.16 6.55 4.57
N THR A 30 -20.36 6.13 4.21
CA THR A 30 -21.48 7.03 3.97
C THR A 30 -22.57 6.74 4.96
N PHE A 31 -23.54 7.65 5.09
CA PHE A 31 -24.66 7.40 6.00
C PHE A 31 -25.57 6.26 5.50
N GLN A 32 -25.37 5.78 4.27
CA GLN A 32 -26.05 4.59 3.76
C GLN A 32 -25.20 3.33 3.90
N GLY A 33 -24.07 3.42 4.60
CA GLY A 33 -23.15 2.31 4.81
C GLY A 33 -21.85 2.49 4.03
N ASN A 34 -21.00 1.48 4.06
CA ASN A 34 -19.73 1.48 3.35
C ASN A 34 -19.93 1.21 1.88
N LYS A 35 -19.17 1.93 1.05
CA LYS A 35 -19.26 1.79 -0.40
C LYS A 35 -17.87 1.74 -1.00
N ILE A 36 -17.60 0.74 -1.85
CA ILE A 36 -16.35 0.71 -2.60
C ILE A 36 -16.37 1.84 -3.62
N ALA A 37 -15.46 2.77 -3.48
CA ALA A 37 -15.38 3.94 -4.35
C ALA A 37 -14.39 3.75 -5.49
N ALA A 38 -13.36 2.92 -5.29
CA ALA A 38 -12.36 2.62 -6.30
C ALA A 38 -11.62 1.35 -5.90
N ARG A 39 -11.15 0.61 -6.89
CA ARG A 39 -10.30 -0.55 -6.64
C ARG A 39 -9.49 -0.84 -7.90
N GLU A 40 -8.32 -1.42 -7.72
CA GLU A 40 -7.43 -1.72 -8.82
C GLU A 40 -6.49 -2.85 -8.40
N MET A 41 -6.00 -3.60 -9.37
CA MET A 41 -4.96 -4.58 -9.14
C MET A 41 -4.00 -4.57 -10.33
N GLY A 42 -2.78 -5.04 -10.09
CA GLY A 42 -1.77 -5.10 -11.13
C GLY A 42 -0.80 -6.23 -10.87
N SER A 43 0.01 -6.52 -11.88
CA SER A 43 0.92 -7.67 -11.87
C SER A 43 2.29 -7.28 -12.39
N GLU A 44 3.32 -8.02 -11.93
CA GLU A 44 4.67 -7.93 -12.46
C GLU A 44 5.23 -9.34 -12.58
N LYS A 45 5.94 -9.60 -13.69
CA LYS A 45 6.44 -10.94 -13.96
C LYS A 45 7.58 -11.36 -13.03
N ALA A 46 8.38 -10.41 -12.58
CA ALA A 46 9.51 -10.68 -11.71
C ALA A 46 9.66 -9.54 -10.71
N THR A 47 9.39 -9.83 -9.45
CA THR A 47 9.39 -8.82 -8.39
C THR A 47 9.59 -9.50 -7.03
N THR A 48 9.41 -8.76 -5.96
CA THR A 48 9.48 -9.28 -4.60
C THR A 48 8.22 -8.95 -3.83
N ASN A 49 8.01 -9.68 -2.76
CA ASN A 49 6.86 -9.45 -1.89
C ASN A 49 6.82 -8.00 -1.38
N ASN A 50 7.95 -7.51 -0.88
CA ASN A 50 8.01 -6.16 -0.32
C ASN A 50 7.75 -5.08 -1.38
N ARG A 51 8.25 -5.27 -2.61
CA ARG A 51 7.97 -4.32 -3.68
C ARG A 51 6.48 -4.27 -4.02
N MET A 52 5.82 -5.42 -4.01
CA MET A 52 4.39 -5.46 -4.30
C MET A 52 3.56 -4.82 -3.19
N GLU A 53 3.95 -5.00 -1.93
CA GLU A 53 3.29 -4.33 -0.82
C GLU A 53 3.41 -2.81 -0.94
N LEU A 54 4.61 -2.31 -1.26
CA LEU A 54 4.81 -0.88 -1.46
C LEU A 54 4.03 -0.37 -2.68
N THR A 55 4.05 -1.13 -3.78
CA THR A 55 3.37 -0.74 -5.01
C THR A 55 1.86 -0.60 -4.81
N ALA A 56 1.27 -1.46 -3.98
CA ALA A 56 -0.15 -1.37 -3.66
C ALA A 56 -0.49 -0.02 -3.02
N VAL A 57 0.27 0.39 -2.01
CA VAL A 57 0.04 1.66 -1.32
C VAL A 57 0.28 2.83 -2.26
N ILE A 58 1.39 2.80 -3.00
CA ILE A 58 1.73 3.87 -3.94
C ILE A 58 0.64 4.02 -5.00
N SER A 59 0.17 2.91 -5.55
CA SER A 59 -0.89 2.94 -6.57
C SER A 59 -2.18 3.54 -6.03
N ALA A 60 -2.54 3.19 -4.79
CA ALA A 60 -3.73 3.75 -4.15
C ALA A 60 -3.59 5.27 -3.97
N LEU A 61 -2.45 5.73 -3.47
CA LEU A 61 -2.26 7.16 -3.22
C LEU A 61 -2.16 7.96 -4.52
N ARG A 62 -1.55 7.40 -5.57
CA ARG A 62 -1.55 8.02 -6.89
C ARG A 62 -2.97 8.20 -7.40
N ALA A 63 -3.79 7.18 -7.26
CA ALA A 63 -5.18 7.24 -7.68
C ALA A 63 -5.94 8.30 -6.88
N LEU A 64 -5.74 8.33 -5.55
CA LEU A 64 -6.40 9.30 -4.70
C LEU A 64 -6.03 10.73 -5.08
N LYS A 65 -4.77 10.94 -5.47
CA LYS A 65 -4.30 12.26 -5.88
C LYS A 65 -5.08 12.80 -7.09
N THR A 66 -5.54 11.92 -7.97
CA THR A 66 -6.29 12.31 -9.17
C THR A 66 -7.79 12.44 -8.94
N LEU A 67 -8.30 11.95 -7.81
CA LEU A 67 -9.74 11.97 -7.54
C LEU A 67 -10.14 13.32 -6.96
N VAL A 68 -10.97 14.05 -7.73
CA VAL A 68 -11.49 15.36 -7.31
C VAL A 68 -12.63 15.13 -6.33
N ASN A 69 -12.69 15.97 -5.29
CA ASN A 69 -13.75 15.92 -4.26
C ASN A 69 -13.70 14.67 -3.35
N PHE A 70 -12.58 13.96 -3.36
CA PHE A 70 -12.37 12.89 -2.39
C PHE A 70 -11.71 13.45 -1.13
N PRO A 71 -11.94 12.81 0.02
CA PRO A 71 -11.27 13.22 1.25
C PRO A 71 -9.76 13.16 1.10
N ARG A 72 -9.07 14.14 1.70
CA ARG A 72 -7.60 14.14 1.76
C ARG A 72 -7.10 13.53 3.05
N LYS A 73 -8.00 13.05 3.89
CA LYS A 73 -7.70 12.34 5.12
C LYS A 73 -8.21 10.91 4.97
N ALA A 74 -7.34 9.95 5.20
CA ALA A 74 -7.69 8.53 5.00
C ALA A 74 -6.97 7.65 6.01
N ALA A 75 -7.57 6.49 6.29
CA ALA A 75 -6.91 5.42 7.03
C ALA A 75 -6.43 4.38 6.03
N VAL A 76 -5.15 4.04 6.07
CA VAL A 76 -4.56 3.02 5.20
C VAL A 76 -4.36 1.75 6.01
N PHE A 77 -4.95 0.65 5.53
CA PHE A 77 -4.87 -0.65 6.19
C PHE A 77 -3.93 -1.55 5.41
N THR A 78 -2.94 -2.10 6.09
CA THR A 78 -1.99 -3.04 5.49
C THR A 78 -1.68 -4.16 6.48
N ASP A 79 -1.43 -5.36 5.97
CA ASP A 79 -0.93 -6.46 6.79
C ASP A 79 0.60 -6.55 6.73
N SER A 80 1.24 -5.68 5.96
CA SER A 80 2.68 -5.69 5.78
C SER A 80 3.39 -4.97 6.94
N GLN A 81 4.12 -5.73 7.74
CA GLN A 81 4.96 -5.14 8.78
C GLN A 81 6.09 -4.31 8.16
N TYR A 82 6.57 -4.70 6.99
CA TYR A 82 7.61 -3.99 6.27
C TYR A 82 7.16 -2.56 5.94
N VAL A 83 5.96 -2.42 5.39
CA VAL A 83 5.41 -1.10 5.06
C VAL A 83 5.19 -0.29 6.34
N GLN A 84 4.58 -0.90 7.35
CA GLN A 84 4.30 -0.21 8.61
C GLN A 84 5.57 0.31 9.26
N LYS A 85 6.57 -0.54 9.41
CA LYS A 85 7.81 -0.16 10.07
C LYS A 85 8.57 0.88 9.26
N GLY A 86 8.56 0.77 7.94
CA GLY A 86 9.21 1.76 7.11
C GLY A 86 8.62 3.14 7.29
N ILE A 87 7.30 3.25 7.30
CA ILE A 87 6.60 4.52 7.45
C ILE A 87 6.78 5.10 8.86
N THR A 88 6.70 4.26 9.89
CA THR A 88 6.68 4.74 11.27
C THR A 88 8.07 4.88 11.89
N GLU A 89 9.05 4.12 11.42
CA GLU A 89 10.35 4.07 12.06
C GLU A 89 11.54 4.39 11.14
N TRP A 90 11.58 3.80 9.93
CA TRP A 90 12.80 3.85 9.12
C TRP A 90 12.94 5.08 8.25
N ILE A 91 11.84 5.58 7.71
CA ILE A 91 11.88 6.59 6.66
C ILE A 91 12.49 7.91 7.13
N SER A 92 12.24 8.29 8.38
CA SER A 92 12.80 9.53 8.92
C SER A 92 14.33 9.46 9.04
N ASN A 93 14.86 8.28 9.42
CA ASN A 93 16.31 8.08 9.46
C ASN A 93 16.91 8.07 8.07
N TRP A 94 16.26 7.41 7.11
CA TRP A 94 16.75 7.39 5.74
C TRP A 94 16.81 8.79 5.15
N LYS A 95 15.81 9.61 5.40
CA LYS A 95 15.80 11.00 4.91
C LYS A 95 16.96 11.80 5.48
N ARG A 96 17.26 11.64 6.77
CA ARG A 96 18.40 12.30 7.40
C ARG A 96 19.74 11.83 6.86
N ASN A 97 19.82 10.59 6.39
CA ASN A 97 21.04 9.96 5.91
C ASN A 97 21.11 9.91 4.38
N SER A 98 20.38 10.80 3.69
CA SER A 98 20.39 10.91 2.23
C SER A 98 20.00 9.58 1.56
N TRP A 99 19.07 8.85 2.18
CA TRP A 99 18.55 7.57 1.67
C TRP A 99 19.64 6.50 1.55
N ARG A 100 20.57 6.50 2.49
CA ARG A 100 21.64 5.51 2.55
C ARG A 100 21.60 4.77 3.87
N THR A 101 22.03 3.51 3.83
CA THR A 101 22.19 2.70 5.03
C THR A 101 23.46 3.12 5.79
N SER A 102 23.68 2.53 6.98
CA SER A 102 24.89 2.78 7.76
C SER A 102 26.16 2.41 6.98
N ASP A 103 26.07 1.48 6.03
CA ASP A 103 27.19 1.08 5.16
C ASP A 103 27.37 2.02 3.96
N LYS A 104 26.64 3.13 3.92
CA LYS A 104 26.64 4.11 2.83
C LYS A 104 26.14 3.55 1.50
N LYS A 105 25.37 2.46 1.55
CA LYS A 105 24.73 1.88 0.37
C LYS A 105 23.32 2.43 0.22
N PRO A 106 22.77 2.48 -1.00
CA PRO A 106 21.39 2.91 -1.18
C PRO A 106 20.43 2.04 -0.37
N VAL A 107 19.38 2.65 0.16
CA VAL A 107 18.33 1.91 0.87
C VAL A 107 17.66 0.95 -0.12
N LYS A 108 17.40 -0.27 0.32
CA LYS A 108 16.72 -1.27 -0.51
C LYS A 108 15.31 -0.77 -0.85
N ASN A 109 14.91 -0.90 -2.12
CA ASN A 109 13.64 -0.39 -2.63
C ASN A 109 13.52 1.13 -2.51
N GLN A 110 14.66 1.82 -2.56
CA GLN A 110 14.72 3.27 -2.40
C GLN A 110 13.75 4.00 -3.35
N ASP A 111 13.66 3.55 -4.60
CA ASP A 111 12.79 4.15 -5.60
C ASP A 111 11.34 4.21 -5.11
N LEU A 112 10.83 3.10 -4.59
CA LEU A 112 9.46 3.01 -4.10
C LEU A 112 9.27 3.78 -2.80
N TRP A 113 10.23 3.71 -1.88
CA TRP A 113 10.13 4.42 -0.61
C TRP A 113 10.13 5.93 -0.80
N MET A 114 10.95 6.44 -1.73
CA MET A 114 10.99 7.89 -2.01
C MET A 114 9.68 8.35 -2.63
N GLU A 115 9.12 7.56 -3.53
CA GLU A 115 7.84 7.92 -4.13
C GLU A 115 6.73 7.90 -3.08
N LEU A 116 6.71 6.89 -2.23
CA LEU A 116 5.72 6.80 -1.15
C LEU A 116 5.82 7.98 -0.21
N ASP A 117 7.04 8.35 0.18
CA ASP A 117 7.26 9.50 1.06
C ASP A 117 6.71 10.78 0.44
N SER A 118 6.95 10.99 -0.84
CA SER A 118 6.43 12.16 -1.54
C SER A 118 4.90 12.18 -1.55
N LEU A 119 4.28 11.04 -1.82
CA LEU A 119 2.82 10.93 -1.87
C LEU A 119 2.18 11.15 -0.50
N THR A 120 2.79 10.61 0.57
CA THR A 120 2.21 10.76 1.91
C THR A 120 2.15 12.21 2.36
N GLY A 121 3.05 13.04 1.84
CA GLY A 121 3.06 14.47 2.18
C GLY A 121 1.85 15.24 1.65
N GLU A 122 1.09 14.67 0.73
CA GLU A 122 -0.07 15.34 0.13
C GLU A 122 -1.38 15.01 0.85
N PHE A 123 -1.35 14.12 1.84
CA PHE A 123 -2.55 13.67 2.54
C PHE A 123 -2.33 13.62 4.03
N GLN A 124 -3.42 13.52 4.78
CA GLN A 124 -3.36 13.20 6.21
C GLN A 124 -3.72 11.74 6.36
N LEU A 125 -2.73 10.91 6.63
CA LEU A 125 -2.89 9.46 6.65
C LEU A 125 -2.73 8.89 8.05
N LYS A 126 -3.64 8.00 8.40
CA LYS A 126 -3.55 7.18 9.59
C LYS A 126 -3.22 5.78 9.14
N TRP A 127 -2.13 5.21 9.64
CA TRP A 127 -1.69 3.88 9.26
C TRP A 127 -2.21 2.86 10.26
N GLU A 128 -2.91 1.86 9.74
CA GLU A 128 -3.47 0.79 10.56
C GLU A 128 -2.87 -0.53 10.07
N TRP A 129 -2.27 -1.26 11.00
CA TRP A 129 -1.80 -2.59 10.68
C TRP A 129 -2.92 -3.59 10.98
N VAL A 130 -3.21 -4.47 10.02
CA VAL A 130 -4.18 -5.55 10.20
C VAL A 130 -3.46 -6.86 10.07
N LYS A 131 -3.89 -7.83 10.87
CA LYS A 131 -3.33 -9.16 10.77
C LYS A 131 -3.89 -9.82 9.52
N GLY A 132 -3.03 -10.43 8.70
CA GLY A 132 -3.46 -11.13 7.51
C GLY A 132 -4.46 -12.21 7.85
N HIS A 133 -5.46 -12.38 6.98
CA HIS A 133 -6.52 -13.38 7.15
C HIS A 133 -7.28 -13.24 8.46
N SER A 134 -7.53 -12.00 8.86
CA SER A 134 -8.19 -11.69 10.14
C SER A 134 -9.71 -11.66 10.06
N GLY A 135 -10.29 -11.97 8.89
CA GLY A 135 -11.74 -11.95 8.71
C GLY A 135 -12.32 -10.59 8.35
N ILE A 136 -11.47 -9.60 8.13
CA ILE A 136 -11.93 -8.28 7.68
C ILE A 136 -12.28 -8.36 6.20
N GLU A 137 -13.54 -8.07 5.87
CA GLU A 137 -14.10 -8.29 4.54
C GLU A 137 -13.26 -7.67 3.40
N TYR A 138 -12.93 -6.40 3.52
CA TYR A 138 -12.20 -5.71 2.44
C TYR A 138 -10.72 -6.12 2.39
N ASN A 139 -10.16 -6.48 3.52
CA ASN A 139 -8.80 -7.00 3.56
C ASN A 139 -8.72 -8.34 2.82
N GLU A 140 -9.69 -9.21 3.04
CA GLU A 140 -9.75 -10.51 2.37
C GLU A 140 -10.07 -10.38 0.88
N LEU A 141 -10.94 -9.45 0.51
CA LEU A 141 -11.21 -9.17 -0.90
C LEU A 141 -9.95 -8.68 -1.60
N CYS A 142 -9.20 -7.79 -0.95
CA CYS A 142 -7.94 -7.27 -1.48
C CYS A 142 -6.93 -8.41 -1.69
N ASP A 143 -6.85 -9.33 -0.73
CA ASP A 143 -5.98 -10.50 -0.85
C ASP A 143 -6.38 -11.37 -2.06
N ARG A 144 -7.66 -11.62 -2.26
CA ARG A 144 -8.13 -12.38 -3.44
C ARG A 144 -7.76 -11.68 -4.74
N MET A 145 -7.90 -10.35 -4.80
CA MET A 145 -7.50 -9.59 -5.98
C MET A 145 -6.00 -9.74 -6.24
N THR A 146 -5.20 -9.71 -5.19
CA THR A 146 -3.76 -9.90 -5.30
C THR A 146 -3.45 -11.29 -5.87
N GLN A 147 -4.12 -12.34 -5.39
CA GLN A 147 -3.90 -13.69 -5.90
C GLN A 147 -4.32 -13.81 -7.36
N GLU A 148 -5.41 -13.17 -7.76
CA GLU A 148 -5.81 -13.12 -9.17
C GLU A 148 -4.77 -12.43 -10.03
N ALA A 149 -4.21 -11.32 -9.53
CA ALA A 149 -3.18 -10.59 -10.27
C ALA A 149 -1.92 -11.44 -10.45
N ILE A 150 -1.50 -12.17 -9.42
CA ILE A 150 -0.35 -13.07 -9.52
C ILE A 150 -0.61 -14.15 -10.57
N ALA A 151 -1.81 -14.72 -10.57
CA ALA A 151 -2.15 -15.79 -11.51
C ALA A 151 -2.07 -15.35 -12.97
N LEU A 152 -2.25 -14.04 -13.25
CA LEU A 152 -2.18 -13.53 -14.62
C LEU A 152 -0.76 -13.56 -15.20
N VAL A 153 0.26 -13.60 -14.36
CA VAL A 153 1.67 -13.54 -14.81
C VAL A 153 2.48 -14.75 -14.37
N ARG A 154 1.85 -15.67 -13.64
CA ARG A 154 2.50 -16.90 -13.17
C ARG A 154 2.56 -17.99 -14.24
#